data_6242860fd7b0ae3cd77c36bb03bbc77c
#
_entry.id   6242860fd7b0ae3cd77c36bb03bbc77c
#
_cell.length_a   1.000
_cell.length_b   1.000
_cell.length_c   1.000
_cell.angle_alpha   90.00
_cell.angle_beta   90.00
_cell.angle_gamma   90.00
#
_symmetry.space_group_name_H-M   'P 1'
#
loop_
_entity.id
_entity.type
_entity.pdbx_description
1 polymer ?
#
loop_
_entity_poly.entity_id
_entity_poly.type
_entity_poly.pdbx_seq_one_letter_code
_entity_poly.pdbx_strand_id
1 'polypeptide(L)'
;MMNSFRYLLSLLAWSLAATAAATVPPSAAAPAAGQTLGCLIEPDKVADLGSPVIGVLESIRAERGDLVKKGQVLASLRSDVERASAEVARSRAASEADLRAAQASRDLARQKLARAEDLVARNFLAQQALDQARADYQVAEQKLMQTRDQLRVWGREVGVA
;
A
#
# COMPACT_ATOMS: atom_id res chain seq x y z
N MET A 1 -23.83 6.96 70.80
CA MET A 1 -25.09 6.75 71.51
C MET A 1 -25.37 5.25 71.40
N MET A 2 -24.97 4.49 72.42
CA MET A 2 -25.87 4.06 73.52
C MET A 2 -27.02 3.25 72.96
N ASN A 3 -27.27 2.09 73.31
CA ASN A 3 -27.23 1.33 74.55
C ASN A 3 -27.45 -0.14 74.18
N SER A 4 -26.67 -1.00 74.64
CA SER A 4 -26.90 -1.68 75.95
C SER A 4 -28.06 -2.66 75.98
N PHE A 5 -27.72 -3.83 76.28
CA PHE A 5 -28.03 -4.53 77.49
C PHE A 5 -29.08 -5.66 77.33
N ARG A 6 -28.59 -6.76 77.66
CA ARG A 6 -28.98 -7.64 78.86
C ARG A 6 -30.20 -8.52 78.58
N TYR A 7 -30.31 -9.68 78.96
CA TYR A 7 -29.89 -10.57 80.05
C TYR A 7 -30.13 -12.01 79.58
N LEU A 8 -29.31 -12.94 79.81
CA LEU A 8 -29.09 -13.74 80.97
C LEU A 8 -30.19 -14.78 81.27
N LEU A 9 -29.64 -15.98 81.35
CA LEU A 9 -30.02 -17.10 82.30
C LEU A 9 -31.41 -17.74 82.06
N SER A 10 -31.53 -18.98 81.96
CA SER A 10 -31.31 -20.06 82.94
C SER A 10 -31.72 -21.39 82.38
N LEU A 11 -30.91 -22.30 82.51
CA LEU A 11 -30.94 -23.47 83.44
C LEU A 11 -31.76 -24.64 82.99
N LEU A 12 -30.99 -25.67 82.79
CA LEU A 12 -31.14 -27.01 83.36
C LEU A 12 -32.44 -27.79 83.12
N ALA A 13 -32.37 -28.85 82.46
CA ALA A 13 -32.39 -30.14 83.06
C ALA A 13 -32.71 -31.28 82.08
N TRP A 14 -31.90 -32.24 82.15
CA TRP A 14 -32.20 -33.68 82.14
C TRP A 14 -32.95 -34.22 80.92
N SER A 15 -32.68 -35.27 80.30
CA SER A 15 -32.00 -36.50 80.61
C SER A 15 -32.18 -37.49 79.47
N LEU A 16 -31.24 -38.35 79.35
CA LEU A 16 -31.34 -39.76 78.99
C LEU A 16 -31.73 -40.16 77.56
N ALA A 17 -30.76 -40.70 76.92
CA ALA A 17 -30.66 -41.95 76.25
C ALA A 17 -31.69 -42.35 75.21
N ALA A 18 -31.20 -42.40 73.99
CA ALA A 18 -31.48 -43.50 73.07
C ALA A 18 -30.40 -43.55 72.01
N THR A 19 -29.43 -44.46 72.15
CA THR A 19 -28.52 -44.88 71.09
C THR A 19 -29.31 -45.57 69.99
N ALA A 20 -29.71 -44.83 68.95
CA ALA A 20 -30.16 -45.41 67.69
C ALA A 20 -28.93 -45.52 66.76
N ALA A 21 -28.43 -46.75 66.67
CA ALA A 21 -27.42 -47.04 65.61
C ALA A 21 -28.08 -46.84 64.24
N ALA A 22 -27.88 -45.70 63.68
CA ALA A 22 -28.23 -45.45 62.28
C ALA A 22 -27.18 -46.15 61.40
N THR A 23 -27.58 -47.33 60.90
CA THR A 23 -26.86 -47.92 59.75
C THR A 23 -26.96 -47.00 58.60
N VAL A 24 -25.84 -46.31 58.33
CA VAL A 24 -25.67 -45.52 57.11
C VAL A 24 -25.61 -46.48 55.94
N PRO A 25 -26.56 -46.44 55.02
CA PRO A 25 -26.43 -47.22 53.79
C PRO A 25 -25.18 -46.80 53.04
N PRO A 26 -24.48 -47.74 52.40
CA PRO A 26 -23.32 -47.34 51.56
C PRO A 26 -23.81 -46.38 50.49
N SER A 27 -23.31 -45.16 50.59
CA SER A 27 -23.53 -44.17 49.55
C SER A 27 -23.00 -44.76 48.26
N ALA A 28 -23.90 -45.12 47.35
CA ALA A 28 -23.52 -45.50 46.00
C ALA A 28 -22.74 -44.34 45.43
N ALA A 29 -21.46 -44.57 45.20
CA ALA A 29 -20.59 -43.58 44.50
C ALA A 29 -21.27 -43.25 43.16
N ALA A 30 -21.81 -42.06 43.09
CA ALA A 30 -22.27 -41.52 41.80
C ALA A 30 -21.12 -41.65 40.81
N PRO A 31 -21.35 -42.13 39.57
CA PRO A 31 -20.32 -42.18 38.59
C PRO A 31 -19.78 -40.74 38.45
N ALA A 32 -18.47 -40.58 38.60
CA ALA A 32 -17.81 -39.31 38.41
C ALA A 32 -18.20 -38.83 37.01
N ALA A 33 -19.10 -37.85 36.94
CA ALA A 33 -19.43 -37.20 35.69
C ALA A 33 -18.09 -36.72 35.09
N GLY A 34 -17.69 -37.35 34.01
CA GLY A 34 -16.46 -37.00 33.36
C GLY A 34 -16.45 -35.51 33.12
N GLN A 35 -15.48 -34.82 33.69
CA GLN A 35 -15.31 -33.39 33.46
C GLN A 35 -15.04 -33.21 31.95
N THR A 36 -16.00 -32.62 31.24
CA THR A 36 -15.81 -32.23 29.87
C THR A 36 -14.75 -31.13 29.84
N LEU A 37 -13.52 -31.49 29.43
CA LEU A 37 -12.48 -30.52 29.21
C LEU A 37 -12.85 -29.73 27.95
N GLY A 38 -13.11 -28.44 28.11
CA GLY A 38 -13.26 -27.51 26.97
C GLY A 38 -11.91 -27.33 26.31
N CYS A 39 -11.86 -27.60 25.00
CA CYS A 39 -10.69 -27.34 24.16
C CYS A 39 -10.97 -26.11 23.32
N LEU A 40 -10.13 -25.10 23.40
CA LEU A 40 -10.13 -23.96 22.49
C LEU A 40 -9.05 -24.18 21.45
N ILE A 41 -9.43 -24.21 20.17
CA ILE A 41 -8.51 -24.32 19.05
C ILE A 41 -8.33 -22.92 18.45
N GLU A 42 -7.12 -22.40 18.53
CA GLU A 42 -6.77 -21.13 17.94
C GLU A 42 -5.78 -21.34 16.79
N PRO A 43 -5.81 -20.47 15.76
CA PRO A 43 -4.82 -20.54 14.68
C PRO A 43 -3.44 -20.16 15.21
N ASP A 44 -2.40 -20.86 14.77
CA ASP A 44 -1.01 -20.56 15.10
C ASP A 44 -0.59 -19.18 14.63
N LYS A 45 -1.05 -18.77 13.44
CA LYS A 45 -0.76 -17.46 12.84
C LYS A 45 -1.98 -16.91 12.14
N VAL A 46 -2.22 -15.63 12.35
CA VAL A 46 -3.21 -14.84 11.62
C VAL A 46 -2.49 -13.75 10.87
N ALA A 47 -2.79 -13.58 9.59
CA ALA A 47 -2.28 -12.52 8.76
C ALA A 47 -3.43 -11.61 8.28
N ASP A 48 -3.37 -10.34 8.65
CA ASP A 48 -4.29 -9.33 8.13
C ASP A 48 -3.74 -8.80 6.81
N LEU A 49 -4.52 -8.97 5.75
CA LEU A 49 -4.16 -8.51 4.41
C LEU A 49 -4.85 -7.19 4.13
N GLY A 50 -4.05 -6.16 3.90
CA GLY A 50 -4.52 -4.83 3.54
C GLY A 50 -3.95 -4.36 2.21
N SER A 51 -4.60 -3.37 1.61
CA SER A 51 -4.08 -2.66 0.45
C SER A 51 -3.35 -1.38 0.88
N PRO A 52 -2.20 -1.04 0.31
CA PRO A 52 -1.52 0.24 0.55
C PRO A 52 -2.26 1.43 -0.09
N VAL A 53 -3.24 1.17 -0.95
CA VAL A 53 -4.04 2.18 -1.64
C VAL A 53 -5.51 2.03 -1.30
N ILE A 54 -6.21 3.15 -1.22
CA ILE A 54 -7.66 3.19 -1.03
C ILE A 54 -8.32 2.95 -2.38
N GLY A 55 -9.28 2.03 -2.45
CA GLY A 55 -9.98 1.71 -3.67
C GLY A 55 -11.24 0.88 -3.44
N VAL A 56 -12.00 0.66 -4.49
CA VAL A 56 -13.20 -0.18 -4.48
C VAL A 56 -12.81 -1.58 -4.91
N LEU A 57 -13.23 -2.58 -4.15
CA LEU A 57 -13.07 -3.98 -4.53
C LEU A 57 -13.88 -4.27 -5.80
N GLU A 58 -13.21 -4.78 -6.82
CA GLU A 58 -13.83 -5.22 -8.07
C GLU A 58 -14.24 -6.69 -7.98
N SER A 59 -13.37 -7.53 -7.43
CA SER A 59 -13.66 -8.95 -7.25
C SER A 59 -12.98 -9.52 -6.01
N ILE A 60 -13.63 -10.49 -5.40
CA ILE A 60 -13.09 -11.33 -4.33
C ILE A 60 -13.05 -12.76 -4.88
N ARG A 61 -11.89 -13.43 -4.78
CA ARG A 61 -11.62 -14.75 -5.34
C ARG A 61 -11.35 -15.83 -4.29
N ALA A 62 -11.55 -15.52 -3.04
CA ALA A 62 -11.39 -16.46 -1.95
C ALA A 62 -12.53 -16.30 -0.95
N GLU A 63 -13.05 -17.41 -0.46
CA GLU A 63 -14.11 -17.48 0.52
C GLU A 63 -13.60 -18.07 1.83
N ARG A 64 -14.43 -17.97 2.89
CA ARG A 64 -14.10 -18.54 4.18
C ARG A 64 -13.99 -20.06 4.06
N GLY A 65 -12.85 -20.63 4.46
CA GLY A 65 -12.55 -22.05 4.40
C GLY A 65 -11.69 -22.47 3.21
N ASP A 66 -11.40 -21.55 2.29
CA ASP A 66 -10.53 -21.84 1.14
C ASP A 66 -9.08 -22.01 1.55
N LEU A 67 -8.41 -22.95 0.90
CA LEU A 67 -6.97 -23.12 1.00
C LEU A 67 -6.28 -22.24 -0.04
N VAL A 68 -5.52 -21.26 0.45
CA VAL A 68 -4.82 -20.29 -0.41
C VAL A 68 -3.31 -20.55 -0.43
N LYS A 69 -2.66 -20.22 -1.53
CA LYS A 69 -1.23 -20.39 -1.75
C LYS A 69 -0.52 -19.02 -1.77
N LYS A 70 0.76 -19.04 -1.43
CA LYS A 70 1.61 -17.85 -1.55
C LYS A 70 1.59 -17.33 -3.00
N GLY A 71 1.29 -16.03 -3.18
CA GLY A 71 1.20 -15.41 -4.50
C GLY A 71 -0.17 -15.55 -5.19
N GLN A 72 -1.14 -16.23 -4.57
CA GLN A 72 -2.49 -16.31 -5.09
C GLN A 72 -3.22 -14.97 -4.94
N VAL A 73 -3.88 -14.52 -6.01
CA VAL A 73 -4.72 -13.31 -5.99
C VAL A 73 -6.02 -13.61 -5.26
N LEU A 74 -6.24 -12.96 -4.12
CA LEU A 74 -7.42 -13.15 -3.27
C LEU A 74 -8.53 -12.15 -3.59
N ALA A 75 -8.13 -10.92 -3.94
CA ALA A 75 -9.06 -9.86 -4.32
C ALA A 75 -8.39 -8.94 -5.33
N SER A 76 -9.18 -8.24 -6.14
CA SER A 76 -8.70 -7.17 -7.01
C SER A 76 -9.47 -5.87 -6.74
N LEU A 77 -8.74 -4.76 -6.79
CA LEU A 77 -9.32 -3.42 -6.75
C LEU A 77 -9.66 -2.97 -8.16
N ARG A 78 -10.71 -2.16 -8.26
CA ARG A 78 -11.04 -1.46 -9.51
C ARG A 78 -9.90 -0.51 -9.86
N SER A 79 -9.39 -0.62 -11.05
CA SER A 79 -8.20 0.12 -11.50
C SER A 79 -8.38 0.78 -12.87
N ASP A 80 -9.62 1.13 -13.24
CA ASP A 80 -9.90 1.72 -14.56
C ASP A 80 -9.24 3.07 -14.73
N VAL A 81 -9.27 3.90 -13.68
CA VAL A 81 -8.67 5.25 -13.68
C VAL A 81 -7.15 5.14 -13.72
N GLU A 82 -6.56 4.24 -12.93
CA GLU A 82 -5.12 4.02 -12.87
C GLU A 82 -4.61 3.47 -14.21
N ARG A 83 -5.34 2.53 -14.83
CA ARG A 83 -5.01 2.01 -16.17
C ARG A 83 -5.07 3.09 -17.23
N ALA A 84 -6.13 3.91 -17.25
CA ALA A 84 -6.25 5.02 -18.18
C ALA A 84 -5.13 6.06 -17.96
N SER A 85 -4.79 6.37 -16.72
CA SER A 85 -3.68 7.26 -16.37
C SER A 85 -2.33 6.72 -16.83
N ALA A 86 -2.07 5.43 -16.61
CA ALA A 86 -0.87 4.76 -17.10
C ALA A 86 -0.78 4.74 -18.64
N GLU A 87 -1.90 4.57 -19.33
CA GLU A 87 -1.97 4.64 -20.80
C GLU A 87 -1.59 6.03 -21.31
N VAL A 88 -2.13 7.09 -20.71
CA VAL A 88 -1.77 8.47 -21.02
C VAL A 88 -0.27 8.73 -20.77
N ALA A 89 0.26 8.27 -19.66
CA ALA A 89 1.68 8.39 -19.34
C ALA A 89 2.56 7.67 -20.37
N ARG A 90 2.18 6.44 -20.77
CA ARG A 90 2.88 5.69 -21.83
C ARG A 90 2.85 6.42 -23.18
N SER A 91 1.68 6.96 -23.55
CA SER A 91 1.53 7.71 -24.79
C SER A 91 2.42 8.95 -24.83
N ARG A 92 2.53 9.68 -23.70
CA ARG A 92 3.43 10.82 -23.56
C ARG A 92 4.90 10.41 -23.68
N ALA A 93 5.29 9.36 -22.99
CA ALA A 93 6.66 8.84 -23.03
C ALA A 93 7.06 8.32 -24.43
N ALA A 94 6.11 7.78 -25.17
CA ALA A 94 6.33 7.30 -26.55
C ALA A 94 6.27 8.41 -27.60
N SER A 95 5.80 9.62 -27.27
CA SER A 95 5.69 10.73 -28.21
C SER A 95 7.06 11.33 -28.54
N GLU A 96 7.55 11.08 -29.75
CA GLU A 96 8.80 11.64 -30.27
C GLU A 96 8.61 12.92 -31.09
N ALA A 97 7.38 13.42 -31.20
CA ALA A 97 7.08 14.56 -32.07
C ALA A 97 7.90 15.82 -31.71
N ASP A 98 7.91 16.15 -30.41
CA ASP A 98 8.66 17.30 -29.90
C ASP A 98 10.18 17.13 -30.08
N LEU A 99 10.67 15.90 -29.89
CA LEU A 99 12.07 15.57 -30.10
C LEU A 99 12.48 15.80 -31.57
N ARG A 100 11.68 15.29 -32.50
CA ARG A 100 11.92 15.45 -33.93
C ARG A 100 11.86 16.93 -34.35
N ALA A 101 10.92 17.71 -33.82
CA ALA A 101 10.80 19.13 -34.04
C ALA A 101 12.03 19.90 -33.51
N ALA A 102 12.48 19.58 -32.30
CA ALA A 102 13.68 20.18 -31.72
C ALA A 102 14.96 19.81 -32.50
N GLN A 103 15.07 18.57 -32.99
CA GLN A 103 16.16 18.13 -33.85
C GLN A 103 16.19 18.91 -35.18
N ALA A 104 15.04 19.02 -35.85
CA ALA A 104 14.94 19.78 -37.10
C ALA A 104 15.29 21.26 -36.92
N SER A 105 14.84 21.87 -35.82
CA SER A 105 15.17 23.25 -35.45
C SER A 105 16.68 23.45 -35.25
N ARG A 106 17.31 22.54 -34.49
CA ARG A 106 18.76 22.57 -34.26
C ARG A 106 19.54 22.40 -35.58
N ASP A 107 19.11 21.48 -36.45
CA ASP A 107 19.77 21.22 -37.73
C ASP A 107 19.64 22.41 -38.68
N LEU A 108 18.49 23.08 -38.69
CA LEU A 108 18.31 24.35 -39.44
C LEU A 108 19.24 25.45 -38.90
N ALA A 109 19.31 25.64 -37.59
CA ALA A 109 20.20 26.62 -36.97
C ALA A 109 21.68 26.33 -37.28
N ARG A 110 22.08 25.05 -37.24
CA ARG A 110 23.42 24.60 -37.62
C ARG A 110 23.76 24.97 -39.09
N GLN A 111 22.81 24.73 -40.01
CA GLN A 111 23.00 25.09 -41.43
C GLN A 111 23.10 26.59 -41.62
N LYS A 112 22.31 27.39 -40.88
CA LYS A 112 22.41 28.86 -40.91
C LYS A 112 23.76 29.31 -40.40
N LEU A 113 24.26 28.77 -39.30
CA LEU A 113 25.58 29.08 -38.75
C LEU A 113 26.68 28.77 -39.76
N ALA A 114 26.69 27.56 -40.33
CA ALA A 114 27.71 27.18 -41.33
C ALA A 114 27.73 28.12 -42.55
N ARG A 115 26.54 28.54 -43.02
CA ARG A 115 26.47 29.55 -44.12
C ARG A 115 26.98 30.91 -43.68
N ALA A 116 26.67 31.36 -42.46
CA ALA A 116 27.16 32.65 -41.95
C ALA A 116 28.69 32.64 -41.80
N GLU A 117 29.27 31.53 -41.34
CA GLU A 117 30.72 31.34 -41.23
C GLU A 117 31.42 31.47 -42.62
N ASP A 118 30.88 30.79 -43.65
CA ASP A 118 31.42 30.86 -45.02
C ASP A 118 31.32 32.28 -45.62
N LEU A 119 30.16 32.95 -45.37
CA LEU A 119 29.96 34.32 -45.90
C LEU A 119 30.84 35.36 -45.20
N VAL A 120 31.05 35.24 -43.89
CA VAL A 120 31.97 36.12 -43.14
C VAL A 120 33.41 35.88 -43.59
N ALA A 121 33.83 34.64 -43.79
CA ALA A 121 35.17 34.30 -44.29
C ALA A 121 35.47 34.96 -45.69
N ARG A 122 34.43 35.18 -46.49
CA ARG A 122 34.51 35.85 -47.79
C ARG A 122 34.20 37.33 -47.71
N ASN A 123 34.07 37.95 -46.57
CA ASN A 123 33.71 39.34 -46.32
C ASN A 123 32.35 39.77 -46.90
N PHE A 124 31.41 38.83 -47.07
CA PHE A 124 30.06 39.14 -47.58
C PHE A 124 29.03 39.32 -46.45
N LEU A 125 29.40 39.08 -45.20
CA LEU A 125 28.50 39.20 -44.06
C LEU A 125 29.21 39.88 -42.89
N ALA A 126 28.47 40.70 -42.13
CA ALA A 126 28.99 41.35 -40.94
C ALA A 126 29.19 40.33 -39.78
N GLN A 127 30.20 40.55 -38.93
CA GLN A 127 30.49 39.72 -37.76
C GLN A 127 29.29 39.57 -36.84
N GLN A 128 28.51 40.64 -36.65
CA GLN A 128 27.29 40.63 -35.84
C GLN A 128 26.30 39.55 -36.30
N ALA A 129 26.14 39.32 -37.60
CA ALA A 129 25.23 38.32 -38.12
C ALA A 129 25.73 36.88 -37.85
N LEU A 130 27.06 36.68 -37.83
CA LEU A 130 27.66 35.42 -37.40
C LEU A 130 27.41 35.17 -35.91
N ASP A 131 27.60 36.19 -35.07
CA ASP A 131 27.39 36.05 -33.63
C ASP A 131 25.92 35.73 -33.30
N GLN A 132 24.98 36.35 -34.06
CA GLN A 132 23.56 36.00 -33.96
C GLN A 132 23.30 34.54 -34.37
N ALA A 133 23.86 34.08 -35.48
CA ALA A 133 23.68 32.70 -35.94
C ALA A 133 24.27 31.68 -34.94
N ARG A 134 25.37 32.02 -34.26
CA ARG A 134 25.93 31.22 -33.18
C ARG A 134 25.01 31.14 -31.96
N ALA A 135 24.45 32.29 -31.55
CA ALA A 135 23.49 32.33 -30.43
C ALA A 135 22.23 31.53 -30.77
N ASP A 136 21.69 31.66 -31.98
CA ASP A 136 20.52 30.89 -32.42
C ASP A 136 20.79 29.38 -32.40
N TYR A 137 21.97 28.94 -32.83
CA TYR A 137 22.36 27.54 -32.77
C TYR A 137 22.45 27.04 -31.33
N GLN A 138 23.09 27.80 -30.43
CA GLN A 138 23.18 27.43 -29.01
C GLN A 138 21.80 27.30 -28.37
N VAL A 139 20.88 28.22 -28.63
CA VAL A 139 19.51 28.17 -28.13
C VAL A 139 18.78 26.90 -28.62
N ALA A 140 18.90 26.58 -29.91
CA ALA A 140 18.29 25.40 -30.49
C ALA A 140 18.88 24.09 -29.92
N GLU A 141 20.19 24.08 -29.66
CA GLU A 141 20.88 22.95 -29.05
C GLU A 141 20.42 22.74 -27.60
N GLN A 142 20.31 23.79 -26.80
CA GLN A 142 19.78 23.70 -25.42
C GLN A 142 18.32 23.23 -25.42
N LYS A 143 17.51 23.68 -26.37
CA LYS A 143 16.13 23.23 -26.53
C LYS A 143 16.04 21.72 -26.82
N LEU A 144 16.92 21.22 -27.67
CA LEU A 144 17.02 19.77 -27.94
C LEU A 144 17.39 18.98 -26.69
N MET A 145 18.37 19.44 -25.90
CA MET A 145 18.74 18.80 -24.64
C MET A 145 17.57 18.79 -23.65
N GLN A 146 16.91 19.92 -23.47
CA GLN A 146 15.72 20.03 -22.61
C GLN A 146 14.64 19.01 -23.00
N THR A 147 14.35 18.90 -24.30
CA THR A 147 13.32 17.97 -24.80
C THR A 147 13.71 16.51 -24.55
N ARG A 148 14.98 16.16 -24.73
CA ARG A 148 15.50 14.81 -24.40
C ARG A 148 15.38 14.48 -22.92
N ASP A 149 15.69 15.45 -22.06
CA ASP A 149 15.59 15.27 -20.61
C ASP A 149 14.14 15.10 -20.19
N GLN A 150 13.22 15.86 -20.79
CA GLN A 150 11.79 15.72 -20.54
C GLN A 150 11.26 14.31 -20.90
N LEU A 151 11.64 13.79 -22.07
CA LEU A 151 11.26 12.43 -22.48
C LEU A 151 11.84 11.37 -21.52
N ARG A 152 13.06 11.59 -21.02
CA ARG A 152 13.67 10.69 -20.03
C ARG A 152 12.91 10.69 -18.70
N VAL A 153 12.41 11.84 -18.25
CA VAL A 153 11.57 11.96 -17.06
C VAL A 153 10.27 11.19 -17.26
N TRP A 154 9.56 11.43 -18.36
CA TRP A 154 8.30 10.69 -18.65
C TRP A 154 8.51 9.18 -18.78
N GLY A 155 9.63 8.75 -19.36
CA GLY A 155 9.96 7.32 -19.42
C GLY A 155 10.17 6.67 -18.05
N ARG A 156 10.67 7.44 -17.05
CA ARG A 156 10.80 6.95 -15.65
C ARG A 156 9.46 6.89 -14.95
N GLU A 157 8.58 7.86 -15.16
CA GLU A 157 7.23 7.86 -14.58
C GLU A 157 6.45 6.60 -14.98
N VAL A 158 6.57 6.17 -16.24
CA VAL A 158 5.95 4.93 -16.72
C VAL A 158 6.52 3.68 -16.05
N GLY A 159 7.80 3.69 -15.66
CA GLY A 159 8.45 2.55 -15.00
C GLY A 159 8.09 2.40 -13.52
N VAL A 160 7.47 3.41 -12.91
CA VAL A 160 7.05 3.43 -11.50
C VAL A 160 5.54 3.18 -11.35
N ALA A 161 4.76 3.35 -12.39
CA ALA A 161 3.32 3.09 -12.45
C ALA A 161 3.03 1.64 -12.84
#